data_b81bb8caa0704c3c7e50cc3181771aa9
#
_entry.id   b81bb8caa0704c3c7e50cc3181771aa9
#
_cell.length_a   1.000
_cell.length_b   1.000
_cell.length_c   1.000
_cell.angle_alpha   90.00
_cell.angle_beta   90.00
_cell.angle_gamma   90.00
#
_symmetry.space_group_name_H-M   'P 1'
#
loop_
_entity.id
_entity.type
_entity.pdbx_description
1 polymer ?
#
loop_
_entity_poly.entity_id
_entity_poly.type
_entity_poly.pdbx_seq_one_letter_code
_entity_poly.pdbx_strand_id
1 'polypeptide(L)'
;MNMKRFLSIFFVLPLVFVSCDLTMDEVSQDVNKPTQVHPKTILTQLCITTFGIEYYGVQPYRLAWQWDQRGGGGHFNFQRRNFISEYRRVTWCYDMVREAERLNDPRYIHLAAYFRASWIFDTTRLFGDVPYTEAAQGRFEDPNFSPKYDPQEEIVA
;
A
#
# COMPACT_ATOMS: atom_id res chain seq x y z
N MET A 1 -52.86 -33.33 11.75
CA MET A 1 -52.00 -32.16 11.36
C MET A 1 -52.42 -31.74 9.96
N ASN A 2 -53.02 -30.57 9.82
CA ASN A 2 -53.75 -30.18 8.61
C ASN A 2 -52.79 -29.97 7.42
N MET A 3 -52.96 -30.69 6.37
CA MET A 3 -52.18 -30.65 5.12
C MET A 3 -52.06 -29.23 4.55
N LYS A 4 -53.04 -28.37 4.75
CA LYS A 4 -52.99 -26.93 4.36
C LYS A 4 -51.96 -26.12 5.15
N ARG A 5 -51.68 -26.45 6.40
CA ARG A 5 -50.65 -25.79 7.22
C ARG A 5 -49.26 -26.23 6.83
N PHE A 6 -49.07 -27.49 6.39
CA PHE A 6 -47.81 -28.02 5.91
C PHE A 6 -47.43 -27.40 4.58
N LEU A 7 -48.39 -27.19 3.68
CA LEU A 7 -48.20 -26.57 2.39
C LEU A 7 -47.82 -25.07 2.52
N SER A 8 -48.38 -24.39 3.53
CA SER A 8 -48.08 -22.97 3.80
C SER A 8 -46.68 -22.77 4.34
N ILE A 9 -46.16 -23.71 5.17
CA ILE A 9 -44.80 -23.67 5.71
C ILE A 9 -43.79 -23.95 4.60
N PHE A 10 -44.10 -24.87 3.68
CA PHE A 10 -43.20 -25.19 2.56
C PHE A 10 -43.07 -24.05 1.54
N PHE A 11 -44.05 -23.14 1.45
CA PHE A 11 -43.99 -21.98 0.55
C PHE A 11 -43.28 -20.77 1.16
N VAL A 12 -43.23 -20.67 2.51
CA VAL A 12 -42.57 -19.56 3.23
C VAL A 12 -41.07 -19.83 3.44
N LEU A 13 -40.67 -21.11 3.57
CA LEU A 13 -39.32 -21.50 3.85
C LEU A 13 -38.29 -21.06 2.78
N PRO A 14 -38.55 -21.18 1.46
CA PRO A 14 -37.60 -20.71 0.44
C PRO A 14 -37.45 -19.19 0.35
N LEU A 15 -38.46 -18.41 0.82
CA LEU A 15 -38.38 -16.94 0.81
C LEU A 15 -37.39 -16.37 1.82
N VAL A 16 -37.07 -17.12 2.87
CA VAL A 16 -36.12 -16.69 3.90
C VAL A 16 -34.67 -16.86 3.45
N PHE A 17 -34.38 -17.77 2.52
CA PHE A 17 -33.04 -18.03 2.03
C PHE A 17 -32.59 -17.09 0.89
N VAL A 18 -33.51 -16.38 0.24
CA VAL A 18 -33.18 -15.48 -0.88
C VAL A 18 -32.76 -14.08 -0.38
N SER A 19 -33.00 -13.76 0.90
CA SER A 19 -32.80 -12.42 1.44
C SER A 19 -31.36 -12.06 1.82
N CYS A 20 -30.44 -13.03 1.91
CA CYS A 20 -29.10 -12.75 2.42
C CYS A 20 -28.01 -12.52 1.35
N ASP A 21 -28.23 -12.86 0.10
CA ASP A 21 -27.15 -12.80 -0.92
C ASP A 21 -27.10 -11.47 -1.69
N LEU A 22 -28.20 -10.75 -1.73
CA LEU A 22 -28.32 -9.50 -2.52
C LEU A 22 -27.80 -8.24 -1.82
N THR A 23 -27.55 -8.29 -0.50
CA THR A 23 -27.18 -7.11 0.28
C THR A 23 -25.72 -7.05 0.71
N MET A 24 -24.99 -8.16 0.64
CA MET A 24 -23.59 -8.20 1.12
C MET A 24 -22.61 -7.58 0.13
N ASP A 25 -22.81 -7.71 -1.15
CA ASP A 25 -21.92 -7.11 -2.17
C ASP A 25 -22.13 -5.59 -2.27
N GLU A 26 -23.34 -5.09 -2.09
CA GLU A 26 -23.60 -3.63 -2.07
C GLU A 26 -23.10 -2.96 -0.78
N VAL A 27 -23.23 -3.60 0.38
CA VAL A 27 -22.74 -3.08 1.66
C VAL A 27 -21.22 -3.16 1.77
N SER A 28 -20.59 -4.09 1.07
CA SER A 28 -19.13 -4.24 1.03
C SER A 28 -18.43 -3.22 0.16
N GLN A 29 -19.13 -2.54 -0.74
CA GLN A 29 -18.57 -1.46 -1.54
C GLN A 29 -18.63 -0.15 -0.75
N ASP A 30 -17.49 0.28 -0.22
CA ASP A 30 -17.34 1.61 0.36
C ASP A 30 -17.50 2.66 -0.76
N VAL A 31 -18.69 3.23 -0.86
CA VAL A 31 -19.07 4.25 -1.85
C VAL A 31 -18.18 5.50 -1.74
N ASN A 32 -17.56 5.71 -0.58
CA ASN A 32 -16.67 6.84 -0.33
C ASN A 32 -15.21 6.54 -0.68
N LYS A 33 -14.88 5.28 -1.00
CA LYS A 33 -13.52 4.92 -1.39
C LYS A 33 -13.34 5.18 -2.89
N PRO A 34 -12.51 6.14 -3.28
CA PRO A 34 -12.26 6.41 -4.69
C PRO A 34 -11.63 5.18 -5.35
N THR A 35 -12.28 4.65 -6.37
CA THR A 35 -11.78 3.51 -7.16
C THR A 35 -10.78 3.94 -8.22
N GLN A 36 -10.79 5.22 -8.59
CA GLN A 36 -9.91 5.81 -9.58
C GLN A 36 -9.36 7.13 -9.05
N VAL A 37 -8.05 7.32 -9.14
CA VAL A 37 -7.36 8.51 -8.67
C VAL A 37 -6.44 9.01 -9.77
N HIS A 38 -6.43 10.32 -10.01
CA HIS A 38 -5.48 10.89 -10.98
C HIS A 38 -4.04 10.68 -10.51
N PRO A 39 -3.10 10.20 -11.37
CA PRO A 39 -1.72 9.91 -10.98
C PRO A 39 -0.99 11.10 -10.33
N LYS A 40 -1.38 12.33 -10.65
CA LYS A 40 -0.88 13.55 -9.99
C LYS A 40 -1.10 13.53 -8.47
N THR A 41 -2.22 13.02 -8.00
CA THR A 41 -2.53 12.94 -6.55
C THR A 41 -1.59 11.95 -5.87
N ILE A 42 -1.36 10.80 -6.51
CA ILE A 42 -0.40 9.81 -6.02
C ILE A 42 1.01 10.39 -6.02
N LEU A 43 1.42 11.09 -7.09
CA LEU A 43 2.70 11.77 -7.17
C LEU A 43 2.88 12.78 -6.03
N THR A 44 1.85 13.57 -5.72
CA THR A 44 1.91 14.52 -4.61
C THR A 44 2.18 13.81 -3.28
N GLN A 45 1.51 12.68 -3.03
CA GLN A 45 1.74 11.86 -1.84
C GLN A 45 3.17 11.29 -1.81
N LEU A 46 3.68 10.82 -2.95
CA LEU A 46 5.05 10.34 -3.08
C LEU A 46 6.08 11.45 -2.79
N CYS A 47 5.87 12.64 -3.33
CA CYS A 47 6.74 13.78 -3.08
C CYS A 47 6.74 14.19 -1.59
N ILE A 48 5.57 14.29 -0.95
CA ILE A 48 5.46 14.64 0.46
C ILE A 48 6.18 13.62 1.34
N THR A 49 6.04 12.34 1.04
CA THR A 49 6.67 11.27 1.84
C THR A 49 8.16 11.14 1.59
N THR A 50 8.66 11.53 0.41
CA THR A 50 10.08 11.49 0.08
C THR A 50 10.82 12.75 0.52
N PHE A 51 10.23 13.91 0.28
CA PHE A 51 10.87 15.20 0.49
C PHE A 51 10.24 15.99 1.66
N GLY A 52 9.35 15.37 2.43
CA GLY A 52 8.69 16.00 3.57
C GLY A 52 9.68 16.52 4.60
N ILE A 53 9.65 17.83 4.79
CA ILE A 53 10.62 18.59 5.59
C ILE A 53 10.56 18.21 7.08
N GLU A 54 9.40 17.73 7.55
CA GLU A 54 9.19 17.48 8.99
C GLU A 54 10.10 16.41 9.59
N TYR A 55 10.44 15.37 8.82
CA TYR A 55 11.25 14.28 9.34
C TYR A 55 12.75 14.53 9.19
N TYR A 56 13.19 15.09 8.08
CA TYR A 56 14.60 15.30 7.80
C TYR A 56 15.13 16.64 8.31
N GLY A 57 14.31 17.69 8.37
CA GLY A 57 14.72 19.01 8.82
C GLY A 57 15.00 19.10 10.31
N VAL A 58 14.27 18.32 11.13
CA VAL A 58 14.40 18.36 12.60
C VAL A 58 15.53 17.47 13.11
N GLN A 59 15.85 16.39 12.42
CA GLN A 59 16.88 15.42 12.86
C GLN A 59 18.29 16.02 12.96
N PRO A 60 18.80 16.77 11.97
CA PRO A 60 20.11 17.41 12.08
C PRO A 60 20.21 18.38 13.26
N TYR A 61 19.16 19.16 13.53
CA TYR A 61 19.13 20.09 14.66
C TYR A 61 19.12 19.38 16.01
N ARG A 62 18.46 18.25 16.10
CA ARG A 62 18.47 17.39 17.30
C ARG A 62 19.83 16.74 17.52
N LEU A 63 20.45 16.23 16.46
CA LEU A 63 21.80 15.66 16.52
C LEU A 63 22.85 16.71 16.89
N ALA A 64 22.66 17.96 16.46
CA ALA A 64 23.54 19.07 16.83
C ALA A 64 23.23 19.69 18.21
N TRP A 65 22.37 19.07 19.02
CA TRP A 65 21.95 19.58 20.35
C TRP A 65 21.34 20.97 20.34
N GLN A 66 20.93 21.46 19.17
CA GLN A 66 20.30 22.78 19.05
C GLN A 66 18.83 22.77 19.48
N TRP A 67 18.23 21.59 19.59
CA TRP A 67 16.88 21.41 20.06
C TRP A 67 16.84 20.40 21.21
N ASP A 68 16.43 20.87 22.39
CA ASP A 68 16.19 20.00 23.56
C ASP A 68 14.90 19.22 23.34
N GLN A 69 15.00 17.90 23.27
CA GLN A 69 13.84 17.02 23.24
C GLN A 69 13.58 16.49 24.64
N ARG A 70 12.76 17.20 25.40
CA ARG A 70 12.19 16.69 26.64
C ARG A 70 11.05 15.74 26.31
N GLY A 71 11.34 14.50 26.22
CA GLY A 71 10.29 13.49 26.01
C GLY A 71 10.79 12.32 25.21
N GLY A 72 10.93 11.28 25.90
CA GLY A 72 11.28 9.94 25.58
C GLY A 72 11.26 9.44 24.15
N GLY A 73 12.15 8.60 23.89
CA GLY A 73 12.11 7.73 22.74
C GLY A 73 13.28 7.99 21.79
N GLY A 74 14.32 7.28 22.08
CA GLY A 74 15.57 7.31 21.36
C GLY A 74 15.44 7.38 19.85
N HIS A 75 15.84 8.52 19.31
CA HIS A 75 16.11 8.68 17.89
C HIS A 75 17.19 7.70 17.38
N PHE A 76 17.87 7.03 18.29
CA PHE A 76 18.90 6.03 18.02
C PHE A 76 18.40 4.59 18.14
N ASN A 77 17.09 4.36 18.17
CA ASN A 77 16.56 3.00 18.24
C ASN A 77 16.55 2.36 16.85
N PHE A 78 17.71 1.96 16.37
CA PHE A 78 17.89 1.26 15.12
C PHE A 78 17.14 -0.08 15.06
N GLN A 79 16.83 -0.68 16.19
CA GLN A 79 16.12 -1.95 16.30
C GLN A 79 14.64 -1.89 15.86
N ARG A 80 14.05 -0.70 15.75
CA ARG A 80 12.66 -0.51 15.32
C ARG A 80 12.51 -0.13 13.84
N ARG A 81 13.60 0.03 13.12
CA ARG A 81 13.50 0.23 11.66
C ARG A 81 13.10 -1.07 11.00
N ASN A 82 11.99 -1.03 10.31
CA ASN A 82 11.56 -2.09 9.41
C ASN A 82 11.31 -1.47 8.03
N PHE A 83 11.42 -2.29 7.01
CA PHE A 83 11.22 -1.86 5.63
C PHE A 83 9.76 -1.96 5.15
N ILE A 84 8.81 -2.28 6.03
CA ILE A 84 7.38 -2.42 5.68
C ILE A 84 6.82 -1.10 5.13
N SER A 85 7.20 0.03 5.73
CA SER A 85 6.75 1.35 5.27
C SER A 85 7.27 1.68 3.87
N GLU A 86 8.49 1.26 3.54
CA GLU A 86 9.10 1.48 2.24
C GLU A 86 8.36 0.69 1.16
N TYR A 87 8.04 -0.58 1.42
CA TYR A 87 7.25 -1.40 0.48
C TYR A 87 5.81 -0.89 0.30
N ARG A 88 5.22 -0.25 1.31
CA ARG A 88 3.94 0.45 1.13
C ARG A 88 4.05 1.59 0.11
N ARG A 89 5.16 2.32 0.09
CA ARG A 89 5.42 3.36 -0.90
C ARG A 89 5.64 2.78 -2.28
N VAL A 90 6.30 1.64 -2.36
CA VAL A 90 6.46 0.88 -3.62
C VAL A 90 5.09 0.49 -4.20
N THR A 91 4.10 0.10 -3.37
CA THR A 91 2.74 -0.18 -3.87
C THR A 91 2.09 1.06 -4.48
N TRP A 92 2.31 2.25 -3.94
CA TRP A 92 1.81 3.50 -4.54
C TRP A 92 2.44 3.80 -5.91
N CYS A 93 3.70 3.41 -6.12
CA CYS A 93 4.32 3.51 -7.44
C CYS A 93 3.61 2.63 -8.47
N TYR A 94 3.24 1.40 -8.11
CA TYR A 94 2.45 0.54 -8.99
C TYR A 94 1.04 1.10 -9.25
N ASP A 95 0.39 1.64 -8.22
CA ASP A 95 -0.91 2.31 -8.40
C ASP A 95 -0.77 3.52 -9.34
N MET A 96 0.32 4.28 -9.26
CA MET A 96 0.58 5.41 -10.17
C MET A 96 0.81 4.94 -11.60
N VAL A 97 1.50 3.83 -11.83
CA VAL A 97 1.69 3.24 -13.17
C VAL A 97 0.33 2.83 -13.74
N ARG A 98 -0.48 2.08 -13.00
CA ARG A 98 -1.81 1.63 -13.45
C ARG A 98 -2.71 2.82 -13.87
N GLU A 99 -2.75 3.87 -13.06
CA GLU A 99 -3.55 5.05 -13.35
C GLU A 99 -2.97 5.87 -14.53
N ALA A 100 -1.64 5.89 -14.70
CA ALA A 100 -0.96 6.52 -15.82
C ALA A 100 -1.27 5.80 -17.14
N GLU A 101 -1.25 4.48 -17.15
CA GLU A 101 -1.63 3.64 -18.29
C GLU A 101 -3.10 3.88 -18.66
N ARG A 102 -4.00 3.91 -17.68
CA ARG A 102 -5.43 4.20 -17.90
C ARG A 102 -5.66 5.56 -18.58
N LEU A 103 -4.84 6.58 -18.24
CA LEU A 103 -4.93 7.91 -18.82
C LEU A 103 -4.01 8.13 -20.02
N ASN A 104 -3.25 7.10 -20.42
CA ASN A 104 -2.26 7.17 -21.51
C ASN A 104 -1.24 8.32 -21.31
N ASP A 105 -0.74 8.50 -20.06
CA ASP A 105 0.25 9.52 -19.72
C ASP A 105 1.57 8.89 -19.23
N PRO A 106 2.55 8.65 -20.12
CA PRO A 106 3.78 7.93 -19.80
C PRO A 106 4.70 8.68 -18.81
N ARG A 107 4.51 9.98 -18.62
CA ARG A 107 5.33 10.78 -17.71
C ARG A 107 5.29 10.25 -16.29
N TYR A 108 4.12 9.82 -15.82
CA TYR A 108 3.96 9.26 -14.48
C TYR A 108 4.56 7.86 -14.33
N ILE A 109 4.68 7.10 -15.42
CA ILE A 109 5.35 5.78 -15.41
C ILE A 109 6.84 5.98 -15.10
N HIS A 110 7.51 6.93 -15.76
CA HIS A 110 8.92 7.24 -15.48
C HIS A 110 9.15 7.79 -14.07
N LEU A 111 8.23 8.63 -13.58
CA LEU A 111 8.30 9.12 -12.21
C LEU A 111 8.11 8.00 -11.18
N ALA A 112 7.19 7.07 -11.43
CA ALA A 112 6.99 5.89 -10.57
C ALA A 112 8.26 5.03 -10.51
N ALA A 113 8.91 4.81 -11.63
CA ALA A 113 10.17 4.07 -11.69
C ALA A 113 11.27 4.76 -10.86
N TYR A 114 11.40 6.08 -10.97
CA TYR A 114 12.34 6.87 -10.19
C TYR A 114 12.11 6.72 -8.67
N PHE A 115 10.87 6.92 -8.20
CA PHE A 115 10.56 6.81 -6.78
C PHE A 115 10.77 5.39 -6.26
N ARG A 116 10.37 4.37 -7.04
CA ARG A 116 10.60 2.98 -6.69
C ARG A 116 12.08 2.68 -6.52
N ALA A 117 12.90 3.08 -7.49
CA ALA A 117 14.35 2.88 -7.44
C ALA A 117 14.97 3.60 -6.24
N SER A 118 14.59 4.85 -5.99
CA SER A 118 15.10 5.64 -4.86
C SER A 118 14.83 4.97 -3.51
N TRP A 119 13.62 4.51 -3.26
CA TRP A 119 13.29 3.89 -1.97
C TRP A 119 13.87 2.50 -1.78
N ILE A 120 13.94 1.71 -2.83
CA ILE A 120 14.60 0.41 -2.76
C ILE A 120 16.11 0.60 -2.56
N PHE A 121 16.72 1.58 -3.21
CA PHE A 121 18.13 1.92 -2.99
C PHE A 121 18.41 2.30 -1.53
N ASP A 122 17.58 3.16 -0.92
CA ASP A 122 17.70 3.50 0.50
C ASP A 122 17.48 2.30 1.42
N THR A 123 16.58 1.40 1.04
CA THR A 123 16.29 0.19 1.80
C THR A 123 17.47 -0.79 1.74
N THR A 124 18.01 -1.07 0.54
CA THR A 124 19.13 -1.99 0.38
C THR A 124 20.41 -1.47 1.05
N ARG A 125 20.62 -0.15 1.08
CA ARG A 125 21.74 0.46 1.84
C ARG A 125 21.70 0.18 3.33
N LEU A 126 20.50 -0.01 3.91
CA LEU A 126 20.31 -0.23 5.35
C LEU A 126 20.24 -1.71 5.71
N PHE A 127 19.67 -2.53 4.83
CA PHE A 127 19.33 -3.92 5.13
C PHE A 127 20.08 -4.95 4.28
N GLY A 128 20.85 -4.53 3.26
CA GLY A 128 21.50 -5.42 2.33
C GLY A 128 20.54 -5.95 1.28
N ASP A 129 20.52 -7.27 1.09
CA ASP A 129 19.64 -7.94 0.14
C ASP A 129 18.18 -7.73 0.50
N VAL A 130 17.35 -7.31 -0.45
CA VAL A 130 15.93 -7.02 -0.25
C VAL A 130 15.12 -7.43 -1.49
N PRO A 131 13.81 -7.72 -1.36
CA PRO A 131 12.96 -7.95 -2.51
C PRO A 131 12.87 -6.69 -3.39
N TYR A 132 13.20 -6.80 -4.68
CA TYR A 132 13.10 -5.72 -5.65
C TYR A 132 12.29 -6.13 -6.88
N THR A 133 12.69 -7.20 -7.56
CA THR A 133 12.07 -7.65 -8.82
C THR A 133 10.64 -8.13 -8.62
N GLU A 134 10.39 -8.84 -7.52
CA GLU A 134 9.07 -9.39 -7.16
C GLU A 134 8.38 -8.59 -6.03
N ALA A 135 8.87 -7.39 -5.77
CA ALA A 135 8.36 -6.56 -4.68
C ALA A 135 6.90 -6.17 -4.90
N ALA A 136 6.11 -6.17 -3.81
CA ALA A 136 4.74 -5.67 -3.75
C ALA A 136 3.74 -6.32 -4.73
N GLN A 137 4.00 -7.53 -5.20
CA GLN A 137 3.16 -8.25 -6.15
C GLN A 137 1.94 -8.96 -5.53
N GLY A 138 1.78 -8.90 -4.20
CA GLY A 138 0.64 -9.52 -3.51
C GLY A 138 -0.75 -8.92 -3.82
N ARG A 139 -0.82 -7.86 -4.65
CA ARG A 139 -2.06 -7.17 -5.05
C ARG A 139 -2.50 -7.48 -6.48
N PHE A 140 -1.72 -8.23 -7.23
CA PHE A 140 -2.02 -8.59 -8.62
C PHE A 140 -2.91 -9.83 -8.70
N GLU A 141 -3.40 -10.14 -9.90
CA GLU A 141 -4.27 -11.31 -10.15
C GLU A 141 -3.60 -12.63 -9.79
N ASP A 142 -2.27 -12.73 -9.97
CA ASP A 142 -1.45 -13.86 -9.52
C ASP A 142 -0.52 -13.36 -8.38
N PRO A 143 -0.99 -13.41 -7.12
CA PRO A 143 -0.30 -12.78 -6.02
C PRO A 143 0.91 -13.57 -5.56
N ASN A 144 2.09 -12.94 -5.57
CA ASN A 144 3.29 -13.47 -4.92
C ASN A 144 3.41 -12.93 -3.49
N PHE A 145 3.16 -13.78 -2.50
CA PHE A 145 3.30 -13.45 -1.07
C PHE A 145 4.68 -13.82 -0.49
N SER A 146 5.54 -14.45 -1.29
CA SER A 146 6.88 -14.88 -0.86
C SER A 146 7.92 -14.44 -1.89
N PRO A 147 8.12 -13.13 -2.09
CA PRO A 147 9.08 -12.61 -3.05
C PRO A 147 10.50 -13.05 -2.68
N LYS A 148 11.32 -13.32 -3.67
CA LYS A 148 12.74 -13.59 -3.46
C LYS A 148 13.47 -12.33 -3.01
N TYR A 149 14.57 -12.52 -2.29
CA TYR A 149 15.51 -11.46 -2.00
C TYR A 149 16.49 -11.33 -3.17
N ASP A 150 16.61 -10.15 -3.71
CA ASP A 150 17.57 -9.82 -4.75
C ASP A 150 18.87 -9.36 -4.08
N PRO A 151 20.06 -9.79 -4.57
CA PRO A 151 21.33 -9.33 -4.03
C PRO A 151 21.50 -7.82 -4.17
N GLN A 152 22.11 -7.19 -3.17
CA GLN A 152 22.34 -5.73 -3.19
C GLN A 152 23.12 -5.30 -4.44
N GLU A 153 24.06 -6.09 -4.89
CA GLU A 153 24.88 -5.81 -6.08
C GLU A 153 24.01 -5.71 -7.35
N GLU A 154 23.00 -6.56 -7.48
CA GLU A 154 22.07 -6.54 -8.62
C GLU A 154 21.09 -5.35 -8.55
N ILE A 155 20.71 -4.93 -7.33
CA ILE A 155 19.80 -3.80 -7.14
C ILE A 155 20.47 -2.47 -7.49
N VAL A 156 21.79 -2.36 -7.27
CA VAL A 156 22.55 -1.11 -7.43
C VAL A 156 23.17 -0.97 -8.82
N ALA A 157 23.30 -2.08 -9.56
CA ALA A 157 23.83 -2.11 -10.93
C ALA A 157 22.89 -1.42 -11.93
#